data_01af7e44b04983fc7f54e446f0620599
#
_entry.id   01af7e44b04983fc7f54e446f0620599
#
_cell.length_a   1.000
_cell.length_b   1.000
_cell.length_c   1.000
_cell.angle_alpha   90.00
_cell.angle_beta   90.00
_cell.angle_gamma   90.00
#
_symmetry.space_group_name_H-M   'P 1'
#
loop_
_entity.id
_entity.type
_entity.pdbx_description
1 polymer ?
#
loop_
_entity_poly.entity_id
_entity_poly.type
_entity_poly.pdbx_seq_one_letter_code
_entity_poly.pdbx_strand_id
1 'polypeptide(L)'
;MKNILKTAAICASLVLLVGCEKDEEKATMNANARVESNISASTLVLDKTQSNTTALTVSWETKDLGVQLAPVYTVEFENIATGKNKPLSAERSPFTLTVKELNEYLVGLGLKTGVATDVRVLVRAALSDQRSLVATKTLKVTPYFDEIKASEWG
;
A
#
# COMPACT_ATOMS: atom_id res chain seq x y z
N MET A 1 -62.37 32.76 -12.87
CA MET A 1 -61.67 34.00 -12.45
C MET A 1 -60.95 33.83 -11.13
N LYS A 2 -61.62 33.30 -10.17
CA LYS A 2 -61.07 33.22 -8.82
C LYS A 2 -60.21 32.00 -8.61
N ASN A 3 -60.14 31.11 -9.56
CA ASN A 3 -59.43 29.84 -9.43
C ASN A 3 -57.98 29.94 -9.81
N ILE A 4 -57.55 31.04 -10.36
CA ILE A 4 -56.17 31.27 -10.81
C ILE A 4 -55.22 31.40 -9.62
N LEU A 5 -55.71 31.85 -8.49
CA LEU A 5 -54.95 32.05 -7.30
C LEU A 5 -54.58 30.76 -6.57
N LYS A 6 -55.26 29.68 -6.88
CA LYS A 6 -55.01 28.40 -6.23
C LYS A 6 -53.89 27.62 -6.83
N THR A 7 -53.50 27.97 -8.04
CA THR A 7 -52.43 27.26 -8.74
C THR A 7 -51.05 27.73 -8.34
N ALA A 8 -50.95 28.93 -7.83
CA ALA A 8 -49.64 29.48 -7.43
C ALA A 8 -49.09 28.88 -6.13
N ALA A 9 -49.95 28.36 -5.29
CA ALA A 9 -49.54 27.81 -3.99
C ALA A 9 -48.90 26.43 -4.08
N ILE A 10 -49.13 25.71 -5.16
CA ILE A 10 -48.69 24.35 -5.32
C ILE A 10 -47.23 24.28 -5.76
N CYS A 11 -46.74 25.29 -6.44
CA CYS A 11 -45.36 25.32 -6.93
C CYS A 11 -44.33 25.58 -5.84
N ALA A 12 -44.72 26.16 -4.74
CA ALA A 12 -43.78 26.51 -3.67
C ALA A 12 -43.33 25.31 -2.82
N SER A 13 -44.13 24.26 -2.80
CA SER A 13 -43.82 23.09 -1.96
C SER A 13 -42.84 22.13 -2.59
N LEU A 14 -42.64 22.18 -3.90
CA LEU A 14 -41.73 21.29 -4.61
C LEU A 14 -40.27 21.69 -4.45
N VAL A 15 -40.01 22.95 -4.17
CA VAL A 15 -38.64 23.44 -4.05
C VAL A 15 -37.96 22.98 -2.76
N LEU A 16 -38.72 22.61 -1.75
CA LEU A 16 -38.21 22.21 -0.46
C LEU A 16 -37.64 20.79 -0.46
N LEU A 17 -38.06 19.96 -1.39
CA LEU A 17 -37.57 18.57 -1.47
C LEU A 17 -36.17 18.44 -2.05
N VAL A 18 -35.76 19.42 -2.85
CA VAL A 18 -34.41 19.37 -3.48
C VAL A 18 -33.30 19.74 -2.49
N GLY A 19 -33.63 20.46 -1.42
CA GLY A 19 -32.62 20.85 -0.41
C GLY A 19 -32.15 19.72 0.49
N CYS A 20 -32.94 18.67 0.66
CA CYS A 20 -32.62 17.59 1.58
C CYS A 20 -31.54 16.63 1.07
N GLU A 21 -31.33 16.57 -0.23
CA GLU A 21 -30.32 15.70 -0.84
C GLU A 21 -28.93 16.24 -0.70
N LYS A 22 -28.74 17.48 -0.37
CA LYS A 22 -27.45 18.12 -0.25
C LYS A 22 -26.79 17.91 1.09
N ASP A 23 -27.51 17.40 2.07
CA ASP A 23 -27.00 17.22 3.43
C ASP A 23 -26.30 15.90 3.65
N GLU A 24 -26.27 15.04 2.65
CA GLU A 24 -25.45 13.84 2.69
C GLU A 24 -23.99 14.20 2.37
N GLU A 25 -23.31 14.76 3.33
CA GLU A 25 -21.89 14.94 3.23
C GLU A 25 -21.20 13.57 3.34
N LYS A 26 -20.87 13.04 2.20
CA LYS A 26 -19.96 11.91 2.16
C LYS A 26 -18.58 12.40 2.57
N ALA A 27 -18.03 11.86 3.65
CA ALA A 27 -16.66 12.12 4.03
C ALA A 27 -15.76 11.78 2.85
N THR A 28 -15.22 12.80 2.20
CA THR A 28 -14.32 12.64 1.06
C THR A 28 -12.89 12.77 1.53
N MET A 29 -12.05 11.88 1.03
CA MET A 29 -10.61 11.93 1.28
C MET A 29 -10.04 13.22 0.70
N ASN A 30 -9.11 13.84 1.44
CA ASN A 30 -8.41 15.01 0.96
C ASN A 30 -7.67 14.69 -0.35
N ALA A 31 -7.68 15.63 -1.29
CA ALA A 31 -6.95 15.48 -2.55
C ALA A 31 -5.42 15.35 -2.36
N ASN A 32 -4.90 15.84 -1.24
CA ASN A 32 -3.48 15.74 -0.88
C ASN A 32 -3.16 14.51 -0.04
N ALA A 33 -4.12 13.63 0.20
CA ALA A 33 -3.90 12.41 0.96
C ALA A 33 -2.81 11.56 0.31
N ARG A 34 -1.86 11.12 1.11
CA ARG A 34 -0.73 10.33 0.63
C ARG A 34 -0.18 9.44 1.72
N VAL A 35 0.50 8.39 1.32
CA VAL A 35 1.38 7.62 2.19
C VAL A 35 2.82 7.96 1.80
N GLU A 36 3.65 8.22 2.80
CA GLU A 36 5.08 8.41 2.62
C GLU A 36 5.79 7.21 3.20
N SER A 37 6.76 6.66 2.48
CA SER A 37 7.52 5.51 2.94
C SER A 37 9.01 5.78 2.94
N ASN A 38 9.72 5.01 3.74
CA ASN A 38 11.17 5.02 3.79
C ASN A 38 11.69 3.60 3.98
N ILE A 39 12.88 3.33 3.45
CA ILE A 39 13.57 2.06 3.61
C ILE A 39 14.94 2.31 4.25
N SER A 40 15.39 1.38 5.09
CA SER A 40 16.63 1.53 5.85
C SER A 40 17.89 1.47 4.99
N ALA A 41 17.80 0.92 3.79
CA ALA A 41 18.91 0.85 2.84
C ALA A 41 18.39 0.83 1.41
N SER A 42 19.13 1.44 0.50
CA SER A 42 18.82 1.43 -0.94
C SER A 42 19.58 0.33 -1.69
N THR A 43 20.62 -0.23 -1.08
CA THR A 43 21.41 -1.32 -1.65
C THR A 43 21.72 -2.32 -0.55
N LEU A 44 21.47 -3.60 -0.82
CA LEU A 44 21.72 -4.68 0.11
C LEU A 44 22.36 -5.85 -0.61
N VAL A 45 23.38 -6.42 0.01
CA VAL A 45 23.92 -7.72 -0.35
C VAL A 45 23.61 -8.65 0.81
N LEU A 46 22.75 -9.61 0.58
CA LEU A 46 22.30 -10.53 1.64
C LEU A 46 23.38 -11.58 1.89
N ASP A 47 23.63 -11.85 3.16
CA ASP A 47 24.66 -12.79 3.60
C ASP A 47 24.03 -13.86 4.49
N LYS A 48 24.16 -15.12 4.08
CA LYS A 48 23.62 -16.26 4.81
C LYS A 48 24.15 -16.36 6.24
N THR A 49 25.37 -15.91 6.50
CA THR A 49 25.96 -15.92 7.85
C THR A 49 25.23 -14.99 8.80
N GLN A 50 24.48 -14.03 8.27
CA GLN A 50 23.71 -13.06 9.05
C GLN A 50 22.19 -13.27 8.92
N SER A 51 21.78 -14.48 8.69
CA SER A 51 20.38 -14.83 8.37
C SER A 51 19.36 -14.34 9.40
N ASN A 52 19.73 -14.26 10.67
CA ASN A 52 18.82 -13.85 11.75
C ASN A 52 18.87 -12.35 12.07
N THR A 53 19.72 -11.59 11.40
CA THR A 53 19.79 -10.15 11.59
C THR A 53 18.74 -9.44 10.72
N THR A 54 18.35 -8.24 11.13
CA THR A 54 17.44 -7.42 10.34
C THR A 54 18.14 -6.95 9.06
N ALA A 55 17.57 -7.29 7.91
CA ALA A 55 18.08 -6.86 6.61
C ALA A 55 17.48 -5.55 6.17
N LEU A 56 16.19 -5.39 6.33
CA LEU A 56 15.45 -4.23 5.82
C LEU A 56 14.38 -3.81 6.81
N THR A 57 14.29 -2.51 7.03
CA THR A 57 13.20 -1.88 7.76
C THR A 57 12.46 -0.96 6.81
N VAL A 58 11.16 -1.17 6.70
CA VAL A 58 10.26 -0.32 5.92
C VAL A 58 9.38 0.44 6.88
N SER A 59 9.38 1.75 6.78
CA SER A 59 8.54 2.60 7.59
C SER A 59 7.64 3.45 6.71
N TRP A 60 6.50 3.85 7.23
CA TRP A 60 5.56 4.69 6.50
C TRP A 60 4.71 5.52 7.43
N GLU A 61 4.16 6.56 6.87
CA GLU A 61 3.20 7.43 7.52
C GLU A 61 2.16 7.88 6.50
N THR A 62 0.91 7.87 6.88
CA THR A 62 -0.17 8.39 6.06
C THR A 62 -0.45 9.83 6.46
N LYS A 63 -0.49 10.72 5.49
CA LYS A 63 -0.67 12.17 5.70
C LYS A 63 -1.87 12.71 4.96
N ASP A 64 -2.45 13.73 5.53
CA ASP A 64 -3.50 14.55 4.91
C ASP A 64 -4.73 13.75 4.44
N LEU A 65 -5.11 12.71 5.19
CA LEU A 65 -6.30 11.92 4.86
C LEU A 65 -7.58 12.76 4.84
N GLY A 66 -7.70 13.72 5.76
CA GLY A 66 -8.89 14.54 5.88
C GLY A 66 -10.11 13.81 6.47
N VAL A 67 -9.97 12.53 6.74
CA VAL A 67 -11.01 11.69 7.34
C VAL A 67 -10.38 10.77 8.37
N GLN A 68 -11.17 10.36 9.36
CA GLN A 68 -10.72 9.39 10.36
C GLN A 68 -10.96 7.97 9.85
N LEU A 69 -10.03 7.49 9.05
CA LEU A 69 -10.03 6.11 8.58
C LEU A 69 -8.77 5.42 9.07
N ALA A 70 -8.92 4.15 9.39
CA ALA A 70 -7.79 3.29 9.72
C ALA A 70 -7.40 2.49 8.48
N PRO A 71 -6.33 2.88 7.77
CA PRO A 71 -5.90 2.14 6.58
C PRO A 71 -5.41 0.75 6.93
N VAL A 72 -5.61 -0.18 6.02
CA VAL A 72 -4.97 -1.49 6.07
C VAL A 72 -3.71 -1.43 5.22
N TYR A 73 -2.58 -1.75 5.82
CA TYR A 73 -1.29 -1.62 5.14
C TYR A 73 -0.78 -2.97 4.64
N THR A 74 -0.18 -2.92 3.46
CA THR A 74 0.62 -4.01 2.92
C THR A 74 1.95 -3.48 2.43
N VAL A 75 3.00 -4.26 2.61
CA VAL A 75 4.31 -4.02 2.00
C VAL A 75 4.46 -5.03 0.87
N GLU A 76 4.72 -4.54 -0.32
CA GLU A 76 4.86 -5.38 -1.50
C GLU A 76 6.26 -5.24 -2.08
N PHE A 77 6.81 -6.34 -2.54
CA PHE A 77 8.04 -6.32 -3.33
C PHE A 77 7.70 -6.73 -4.76
N GLU A 78 8.18 -5.97 -5.70
CA GLU A 78 7.96 -6.23 -7.12
C GLU A 78 9.29 -6.42 -7.82
N ASN A 79 9.43 -7.55 -8.50
CA ASN A 79 10.54 -7.75 -9.43
C ASN A 79 10.27 -6.91 -10.67
N ILE A 80 11.03 -5.84 -10.83
CA ILE A 80 10.79 -4.86 -11.90
C ILE A 80 10.92 -5.51 -13.29
N ALA A 81 11.83 -6.46 -13.44
CA ALA A 81 12.07 -7.11 -14.73
C ALA A 81 10.90 -7.98 -15.20
N THR A 82 10.19 -8.62 -14.28
CA THR A 82 9.13 -9.57 -14.60
C THR A 82 7.73 -9.07 -14.25
N GLY A 83 7.63 -8.03 -13.44
CA GLY A 83 6.37 -7.55 -12.90
C GLY A 83 5.77 -8.44 -11.80
N LYS A 84 6.44 -9.51 -11.41
CA LYS A 84 5.96 -10.34 -10.30
C LYS A 84 6.03 -9.57 -9.00
N ASN A 85 4.94 -9.59 -8.27
CA ASN A 85 4.88 -9.00 -6.95
C ASN A 85 4.24 -9.96 -5.96
N LYS A 86 4.48 -9.70 -4.69
CA LYS A 86 3.85 -10.45 -3.62
C LYS A 86 3.64 -9.51 -2.43
N PRO A 87 2.40 -9.35 -1.96
CA PRO A 87 2.13 -8.52 -0.80
C PRO A 87 2.41 -9.27 0.50
N LEU A 88 2.86 -8.52 1.50
CA LEU A 88 2.97 -8.96 2.88
C LEU A 88 2.06 -8.09 3.74
N SER A 89 1.27 -8.73 4.57
CA SER A 89 0.46 -8.01 5.55
C SER A 89 1.36 -7.30 6.55
N ALA A 90 1.15 -6.02 6.73
CA ALA A 90 1.94 -5.21 7.64
C ALA A 90 1.01 -4.38 8.52
N GLU A 91 0.81 -4.82 9.75
CA GLU A 91 -0.16 -4.20 10.64
C GLU A 91 0.24 -2.80 11.07
N ARG A 92 1.53 -2.55 11.18
CA ARG A 92 2.04 -1.26 11.65
C ARG A 92 3.45 -0.97 11.13
N SER A 93 3.77 0.30 11.09
CA SER A 93 5.12 0.80 10.83
C SER A 93 5.91 0.92 12.15
N PRO A 94 7.20 0.58 12.18
CA PRO A 94 7.99 0.02 11.08
C PRO A 94 7.78 -1.49 10.91
N PHE A 95 7.99 -1.95 9.68
CA PHE A 95 7.96 -3.36 9.32
C PHE A 95 9.38 -3.84 9.01
N THR A 96 9.80 -4.93 9.62
CA THR A 96 11.17 -5.44 9.50
C THR A 96 11.18 -6.84 8.91
N LEU A 97 12.22 -7.10 8.10
CA LEU A 97 12.50 -8.43 7.58
C LEU A 97 13.94 -8.81 7.93
N THR A 98 14.14 -10.03 8.38
CA THR A 98 15.47 -10.58 8.55
C THR A 98 16.10 -10.90 7.20
N VAL A 99 17.41 -11.10 7.20
CA VAL A 99 18.15 -11.49 5.98
C VAL A 99 17.55 -12.74 5.37
N LYS A 100 17.26 -13.74 6.20
CA LYS A 100 16.63 -14.99 5.73
C LYS A 100 15.26 -14.77 5.12
N GLU A 101 14.39 -14.08 5.82
CA GLU A 101 13.02 -13.80 5.36
C GLU A 101 13.02 -13.04 4.03
N LEU A 102 13.83 -11.99 3.94
CA LEU A 102 13.95 -11.21 2.73
C LEU A 102 14.50 -12.05 1.58
N ASN A 103 15.52 -12.85 1.85
CA ASN A 103 16.13 -13.72 0.83
C ASN A 103 15.11 -14.72 0.26
N GLU A 104 14.41 -15.43 1.12
CA GLU A 104 13.40 -16.40 0.72
C GLU A 104 12.30 -15.73 -0.12
N TYR A 105 11.91 -14.55 0.29
CA TYR A 105 10.89 -13.79 -0.38
C TYR A 105 11.31 -13.36 -1.79
N LEU A 106 12.52 -12.83 -1.92
CA LEU A 106 13.06 -12.36 -3.20
C LEU A 106 13.32 -13.51 -4.18
N VAL A 107 13.85 -14.62 -3.67
CA VAL A 107 14.03 -15.83 -4.49
C VAL A 107 12.68 -16.34 -4.98
N GLY A 108 11.67 -16.31 -4.13
CA GLY A 108 10.29 -16.65 -4.51
C GLY A 108 9.72 -15.73 -5.60
N LEU A 109 10.19 -14.50 -5.69
CA LEU A 109 9.84 -13.56 -6.75
C LEU A 109 10.65 -13.76 -8.05
N GLY A 110 11.51 -14.76 -8.09
CA GLY A 110 12.30 -15.10 -9.26
C GLY A 110 13.62 -14.34 -9.39
N LEU A 111 14.09 -13.68 -8.34
CA LEU A 111 15.41 -13.06 -8.36
C LEU A 111 16.50 -14.13 -8.38
N LYS A 112 17.52 -13.87 -9.17
CA LYS A 112 18.67 -14.77 -9.26
C LYS A 112 19.65 -14.53 -8.11
N THR A 113 20.06 -15.60 -7.47
CA THR A 113 21.05 -15.54 -6.40
C THR A 113 22.40 -15.09 -6.95
N GLY A 114 23.10 -14.25 -6.19
CA GLY A 114 24.39 -13.70 -6.59
C GLY A 114 24.31 -12.56 -7.61
N VAL A 115 23.13 -12.16 -8.02
CA VAL A 115 22.94 -11.11 -9.02
C VAL A 115 22.25 -9.91 -8.38
N ALA A 116 22.87 -8.75 -8.45
CA ALA A 116 22.26 -7.50 -7.99
C ALA A 116 21.08 -7.13 -8.90
N THR A 117 19.91 -7.00 -8.32
CA THR A 117 18.66 -6.76 -9.04
C THR A 117 17.88 -5.62 -8.38
N ASP A 118 17.32 -4.76 -9.20
CA ASP A 118 16.44 -3.70 -8.70
C ASP A 118 15.04 -4.23 -8.47
N VAL A 119 14.54 -4.03 -7.25
CA VAL A 119 13.16 -4.33 -6.89
C VAL A 119 12.47 -3.07 -6.43
N ARG A 120 11.17 -3.04 -6.62
CA ARG A 120 10.34 -1.95 -6.12
C ARG A 120 9.73 -2.38 -4.80
N VAL A 121 9.89 -1.53 -3.78
CA VAL A 121 9.26 -1.71 -2.47
C VAL A 121 8.09 -0.76 -2.40
N LEU A 122 6.88 -1.32 -2.36
CA LEU A 122 5.65 -0.55 -2.32
C LEU A 122 5.00 -0.67 -0.95
N VAL A 123 4.56 0.44 -0.42
CA VAL A 123 3.68 0.46 0.75
C VAL A 123 2.31 0.91 0.27
N ARG A 124 1.34 0.04 0.45
CA ARG A 124 -0.04 0.29 0.06
C ARG A 124 -0.88 0.49 1.31
N ALA A 125 -1.58 1.62 1.36
CA ALA A 125 -2.57 1.92 2.38
C ALA A 125 -3.96 1.79 1.76
N ALA A 126 -4.65 0.72 2.05
CA ALA A 126 -6.02 0.51 1.58
C ALA A 126 -7.00 1.20 2.53
N LEU A 127 -7.73 2.17 2.00
CA LEU A 127 -8.65 3.00 2.77
C LEU A 127 -10.09 2.48 2.73
N SER A 128 -10.47 1.90 1.62
CA SER A 128 -11.80 1.31 1.38
C SER A 128 -11.68 0.35 0.21
N ASP A 129 -12.75 -0.29 -0.14
CA ASP A 129 -12.79 -1.32 -1.20
C ASP A 129 -12.23 -0.87 -2.54
N GLN A 130 -12.18 0.42 -2.79
CA GLN A 130 -11.80 0.94 -4.10
C GLN A 130 -10.66 1.96 -4.08
N ARG A 131 -10.20 2.36 -2.91
CA ARG A 131 -9.19 3.41 -2.80
C ARG A 131 -7.98 2.91 -2.03
N SER A 132 -6.82 3.11 -2.62
CA SER A 132 -5.57 2.87 -1.94
C SER A 132 -4.56 3.95 -2.29
N LEU A 133 -3.71 4.27 -1.32
CA LEU A 133 -2.56 5.13 -1.51
C LEU A 133 -1.33 4.24 -1.61
N VAL A 134 -0.39 4.60 -2.45
CA VAL A 134 0.82 3.81 -2.68
C VAL A 134 2.05 4.70 -2.61
N ALA A 135 3.04 4.28 -1.83
CA ALA A 135 4.38 4.86 -1.83
C ALA A 135 5.36 3.82 -2.37
N THR A 136 6.34 4.26 -3.12
CA THR A 136 7.29 3.38 -3.81
C THR A 136 8.72 3.81 -3.53
N LYS A 137 9.57 2.82 -3.26
CA LYS A 137 11.03 2.98 -3.16
C LYS A 137 11.70 1.89 -3.99
N THR A 138 12.88 2.18 -4.50
CA THR A 138 13.68 1.21 -5.23
C THR A 138 14.79 0.67 -4.34
N LEU A 139 14.96 -0.64 -4.33
CA LEU A 139 15.99 -1.34 -3.60
C LEU A 139 16.81 -2.18 -4.57
N LYS A 140 18.12 -2.00 -4.58
CA LYS A 140 19.04 -2.88 -5.29
C LYS A 140 19.48 -3.95 -4.32
N VAL A 141 19.18 -5.21 -4.60
CA VAL A 141 19.43 -6.31 -3.68
C VAL A 141 20.05 -7.50 -4.39
N THR A 142 20.99 -8.15 -3.72
CA THR A 142 21.64 -9.37 -4.19
C THR A 142 21.28 -10.50 -3.23
N PRO A 143 20.41 -11.45 -3.67
CA PRO A 143 20.10 -12.61 -2.85
C PRO A 143 21.27 -13.60 -2.80
N TYR A 144 21.30 -14.41 -1.74
CA TYR A 144 22.25 -15.50 -1.65
C TYR A 144 21.60 -16.85 -1.97
N PHE A 145 22.40 -17.80 -2.39
CA PHE A 145 21.97 -19.17 -2.59
C PHE A 145 21.85 -19.89 -1.24
N ASP A 146 20.70 -20.49 -0.99
CA ASP A 146 20.47 -21.26 0.21
C ASP A 146 20.56 -22.75 -0.10
N GLU A 147 21.68 -23.35 0.29
CA GLU A 147 21.94 -24.77 0.06
C GLU A 147 21.04 -25.70 0.86
N ILE A 148 20.42 -25.19 1.93
CA ILE A 148 19.61 -26.00 2.82
C ILE A 148 18.41 -26.60 2.09
N LYS A 149 17.85 -25.87 1.16
CA LYS A 149 16.74 -26.39 0.37
C LYS A 149 17.14 -27.52 -0.57
N ALA A 150 18.37 -27.54 -1.03
CA ALA A 150 18.86 -28.63 -1.88
C ALA A 150 19.02 -29.93 -1.10
N SER A 151 19.34 -29.89 0.18
CA SER A 151 19.47 -31.07 1.03
C SER A 151 18.16 -31.67 1.50
N GLU A 152 17.10 -30.85 1.55
CA GLU A 152 15.76 -31.34 1.89
C GLU A 152 15.11 -32.14 0.76
N TRP A 153 15.65 -32.07 -0.42
CA TRP A 153 15.14 -32.75 -1.61
C TRP A 153 15.80 -34.11 -1.87
N GLY A 154 16.81 -34.41 -1.10
CA GLY A 154 17.48 -35.71 -1.15
C GLY A 154 16.72 -36.83 -0.40
#